data_e7ac839677aea0232366d42a8510c149
#
_entry.id   e7ac839677aea0232366d42a8510c149
#
_cell.length_a   1.000
_cell.length_b   1.000
_cell.length_c   1.000
_cell.angle_alpha   90.00
_cell.angle_beta   90.00
_cell.angle_gamma   90.00
#
_symmetry.space_group_name_H-M   'P 1'
#
loop_
_entity.id
_entity.type
_entity.pdbx_description
1 polymer ?
#
loop_
_entity_poly.entity_id
_entity_poly.type
_entity_poly.pdbx_seq_one_letter_code
_entity_poly.pdbx_strand_id
1 'polypeptide(L)'
;MFDAAALPLDFRRNTYDRFSDEDRAKWISVREQAKYDPMFIACKVLGWDFQENPHRKLFAEFPKITPGTLLFNLDKIKKRLILWPRGCFKTTACAVVAIQLIINFPDIRILIMEGSRELAKRQLARIKKIFEQHKKFAYFFPEFCSSVKLGDQEEFSVPCQSAERPFAEPTVALSTAKSVKAGSHFDWIFIDDLVNEQNYKSTKALEKCWQEYKDIGPLLEPSGYLICSGTRYSFGDAWERIQEAAAAEVKARGTSVWRISIKTCWIMWCTCGHADTVHNKDLNYQHPPCTSCDCKSFVDTGRRDLLFPQVTLPDGRTVGHTVDYLESERTEKGDDFFSCQYCNNPIATSDQVFTPELLGRQTLYHLNQLPNPQTSPCFLVGDLSYAGEDKRDKSVLFVCYLHQGQIFVSHCISGKWNTEEVTTTLFNTIMQFRPRVIYLEAFLGWEILDTFFRAYAMDKGVQRLPVEWIKMSNVADAKKTRIRSIQGPLSKGRLWIYAGMDEYETLKTQLLRFPKLGKHDDFCDALGLVVSVPSGYQLTQAEPKPTLPKWLQLDEEPVEAEQDGGCGSGIICG
;
A
#
# COMPACT_ATOMS: atom_id res chain seq x y z
N MET A 1 -24.38 0.33 36.25
CA MET A 1 -25.01 1.29 37.19
C MET A 1 -23.88 2.14 37.76
N PHE A 2 -24.05 3.47 37.83
CA PHE A 2 -23.01 4.35 38.38
C PHE A 2 -22.86 4.11 39.90
N ASP A 3 -21.62 3.87 40.33
CA ASP A 3 -21.30 3.73 41.75
C ASP A 3 -20.77 5.05 42.34
N ALA A 4 -21.56 5.70 43.19
CA ALA A 4 -21.19 6.94 43.86
C ALA A 4 -20.08 6.72 44.93
N ALA A 5 -19.89 5.50 45.42
CA ALA A 5 -18.84 5.21 46.39
C ALA A 5 -17.42 5.31 45.80
N ALA A 6 -17.28 5.18 44.46
CA ALA A 6 -16.02 5.34 43.76
C ALA A 6 -15.56 6.80 43.65
N LEU A 7 -16.44 7.79 43.98
CA LEU A 7 -16.06 9.21 43.95
C LEU A 7 -15.14 9.58 45.12
N PRO A 8 -14.17 10.51 44.91
CA PRO A 8 -13.38 11.07 46.00
C PRO A 8 -14.30 11.63 47.08
N LEU A 9 -14.00 11.34 48.36
CA LEU A 9 -14.87 11.67 49.50
C LEU A 9 -15.22 13.16 49.57
N ASP A 10 -14.24 14.02 49.33
CA ASP A 10 -14.42 15.47 49.36
C ASP A 10 -15.35 15.95 48.23
N PHE A 11 -15.21 15.40 47.01
CA PHE A 11 -16.12 15.72 45.90
C PHE A 11 -17.53 15.21 46.18
N ARG A 12 -17.66 13.98 46.71
CA ARG A 12 -18.95 13.41 47.08
C ARG A 12 -19.67 14.29 48.08
N ARG A 13 -19.06 14.63 49.22
CA ARG A 13 -19.66 15.42 50.29
C ARG A 13 -19.93 16.89 49.89
N ASN A 14 -19.00 17.51 49.18
CA ASN A 14 -19.08 18.93 48.89
C ASN A 14 -19.85 19.27 47.61
N THR A 15 -20.07 18.28 46.73
CA THR A 15 -20.67 18.48 45.40
C THR A 15 -21.78 17.46 45.11
N TYR A 16 -21.46 16.18 45.00
CA TYR A 16 -22.41 15.16 44.51
C TYR A 16 -23.61 14.94 45.45
N ASP A 17 -23.38 14.85 46.77
CA ASP A 17 -24.45 14.64 47.76
C ASP A 17 -25.38 15.87 47.89
N ARG A 18 -24.95 17.04 47.40
CA ARG A 18 -25.72 18.27 47.38
C ARG A 18 -26.54 18.47 46.11
N PHE A 19 -26.39 17.61 45.11
CA PHE A 19 -27.20 17.69 43.90
C PHE A 19 -28.67 17.40 44.19
N SER A 20 -29.57 18.10 43.50
CA SER A 20 -30.95 17.65 43.32
C SER A 20 -30.96 16.34 42.52
N ASP A 21 -32.06 15.60 42.59
CA ASP A 21 -32.20 14.37 41.80
C ASP A 21 -32.12 14.65 40.29
N GLU A 22 -32.62 15.77 39.84
CA GLU A 22 -32.54 16.23 38.46
C GLU A 22 -31.09 16.53 38.04
N ASP A 23 -30.36 17.26 38.88
CA ASP A 23 -28.94 17.60 38.59
C ASP A 23 -28.05 16.36 38.62
N ARG A 24 -28.33 15.43 39.54
CA ARG A 24 -27.64 14.14 39.62
C ARG A 24 -27.88 13.33 38.36
N ALA A 25 -29.12 13.25 37.88
CA ALA A 25 -29.45 12.56 36.66
C ALA A 25 -28.76 13.18 35.42
N LYS A 26 -28.74 14.54 35.34
CA LYS A 26 -28.02 15.25 34.28
C LYS A 26 -26.52 14.97 34.32
N TRP A 27 -25.91 15.05 35.50
CA TRP A 27 -24.49 14.79 35.70
C TRP A 27 -24.10 13.36 35.29
N ILE A 28 -24.88 12.34 35.67
CA ILE A 28 -24.70 10.95 35.27
C ILE A 28 -24.86 10.81 33.75
N SER A 29 -25.88 11.45 33.15
CA SER A 29 -26.10 11.40 31.70
C SER A 29 -24.90 11.93 30.90
N VAL A 30 -24.28 13.03 31.33
CA VAL A 30 -23.09 13.59 30.70
C VAL A 30 -21.93 12.61 30.78
N ARG A 31 -21.73 11.96 31.92
CA ARG A 31 -20.68 10.95 32.09
C ARG A 31 -20.87 9.75 31.15
N GLU A 32 -22.09 9.22 31.11
CA GLU A 32 -22.39 8.06 30.24
C GLU A 32 -22.22 8.41 28.76
N GLN A 33 -22.66 9.58 28.32
CA GLN A 33 -22.41 10.03 26.96
C GLN A 33 -20.92 10.18 26.67
N ALA A 34 -20.15 10.79 27.59
CA ALA A 34 -18.71 10.98 27.44
C ALA A 34 -17.94 9.64 27.38
N LYS A 35 -18.39 8.62 28.10
CA LYS A 35 -17.79 7.29 28.07
C LYS A 35 -17.90 6.61 26.71
N TYR A 36 -19.00 6.81 25.99
CA TYR A 36 -19.31 6.02 24.80
C TYR A 36 -19.36 6.80 23.49
N ASP A 37 -19.49 8.13 23.51
CA ASP A 37 -19.42 8.98 22.33
C ASP A 37 -18.13 9.82 22.31
N PRO A 38 -17.15 9.49 21.43
CA PRO A 38 -15.90 10.23 21.33
C PRO A 38 -16.08 11.68 20.85
N MET A 39 -17.11 11.96 20.04
CA MET A 39 -17.42 13.32 19.64
C MET A 39 -17.96 14.13 20.83
N PHE A 40 -18.80 13.51 21.66
CA PHE A 40 -19.35 14.18 22.84
C PHE A 40 -18.26 14.54 23.85
N ILE A 41 -17.40 13.57 24.23
CA ILE A 41 -16.31 13.88 25.18
C ILE A 41 -15.37 14.95 24.60
N ALA A 42 -14.97 14.82 23.34
CA ALA A 42 -14.07 15.77 22.68
C ALA A 42 -14.64 17.19 22.66
N CYS A 43 -15.87 17.38 22.17
CA CYS A 43 -16.44 18.71 21.97
C CYS A 43 -17.10 19.28 23.23
N LYS A 44 -17.85 18.46 23.98
CA LYS A 44 -18.67 18.94 25.09
C LYS A 44 -17.95 18.92 26.44
N VAL A 45 -17.05 17.96 26.66
CA VAL A 45 -16.30 17.87 27.92
C VAL A 45 -14.94 18.54 27.78
N LEU A 46 -14.14 18.17 26.79
CA LEU A 46 -12.77 18.67 26.61
C LEU A 46 -12.70 20.02 25.91
N GLY A 47 -13.76 20.42 25.18
CA GLY A 47 -13.78 21.68 24.45
C GLY A 47 -12.88 21.72 23.24
N TRP A 48 -12.64 20.56 22.61
CA TRP A 48 -11.81 20.46 21.41
C TRP A 48 -12.63 20.65 20.13
N ASP A 49 -11.98 21.18 19.09
CA ASP A 49 -12.63 21.72 17.89
C ASP A 49 -12.98 20.67 16.84
N PHE A 50 -13.36 19.45 17.25
CA PHE A 50 -13.82 18.43 16.33
C PHE A 50 -15.14 18.84 15.66
N GLN A 51 -15.25 18.53 14.36
CA GLN A 51 -16.44 18.79 13.56
C GLN A 51 -17.18 17.47 13.29
N GLU A 52 -18.52 17.52 13.22
CA GLU A 52 -19.32 16.32 12.97
C GLU A 52 -18.88 15.60 11.70
N ASN A 53 -18.65 16.33 10.63
CA ASN A 53 -18.01 15.84 9.42
C ASN A 53 -16.65 16.55 9.21
N PRO A 54 -15.53 15.85 9.10
CA PRO A 54 -15.41 14.40 8.89
C PRO A 54 -15.15 13.56 10.16
N HIS A 55 -15.03 14.18 11.35
CA HIS A 55 -14.38 13.53 12.49
C HIS A 55 -15.22 12.41 13.10
N ARG A 56 -16.56 12.43 12.98
CA ARG A 56 -17.38 11.28 13.38
C ARG A 56 -17.00 10.02 12.57
N LYS A 57 -16.68 10.20 11.28
CA LYS A 57 -16.17 9.11 10.42
C LYS A 57 -14.77 8.66 10.85
N LEU A 58 -13.91 9.60 11.26
CA LEU A 58 -12.59 9.28 11.80
C LEU A 58 -12.71 8.43 13.07
N PHE A 59 -13.58 8.82 14.02
CA PHE A 59 -13.80 8.03 15.22
C PHE A 59 -14.41 6.64 14.95
N ALA A 60 -15.19 6.48 13.88
CA ALA A 60 -15.72 5.18 13.48
C ALA A 60 -14.63 4.19 13.00
N GLU A 61 -13.42 4.68 12.72
CA GLU A 61 -12.27 3.82 12.40
C GLU A 61 -11.63 3.17 13.63
N PHE A 62 -11.93 3.66 14.84
CA PHE A 62 -11.48 3.04 16.08
C PHE A 62 -12.47 1.98 16.58
N PRO A 63 -12.03 0.97 17.37
CA PRO A 63 -12.93 0.06 18.04
C PRO A 63 -13.94 0.82 18.91
N LYS A 64 -15.22 0.48 18.77
CA LYS A 64 -16.29 1.20 19.48
C LYS A 64 -16.42 0.68 20.90
N ILE A 65 -16.34 1.57 21.88
CA ILE A 65 -16.63 1.27 23.28
C ILE A 65 -18.16 1.31 23.47
N THR A 66 -18.73 0.22 24.01
CA THR A 66 -20.18 0.13 24.29
C THR A 66 -20.42 -0.34 25.72
N PRO A 67 -21.55 0.05 26.34
CA PRO A 67 -21.87 -0.35 27.70
C PRO A 67 -21.79 -1.87 27.90
N GLY A 68 -21.11 -2.30 28.97
CA GLY A 68 -20.98 -3.72 29.33
C GLY A 68 -20.03 -4.55 28.47
N THR A 69 -19.37 -3.94 27.48
CA THR A 69 -18.36 -4.65 26.67
C THR A 69 -17.02 -4.67 27.40
N LEU A 70 -16.40 -5.84 27.48
CA LEU A 70 -15.06 -5.99 28.04
C LEU A 70 -14.01 -5.42 27.06
N LEU A 71 -12.89 -4.91 27.60
CA LEU A 71 -11.81 -4.31 26.80
C LEU A 71 -11.38 -5.19 25.62
N PHE A 72 -11.20 -6.48 25.86
CA PHE A 72 -10.69 -7.40 24.82
C PHE A 72 -11.75 -7.85 23.79
N ASN A 73 -13.00 -7.42 23.95
CA ASN A 73 -14.14 -7.79 23.10
C ASN A 73 -14.77 -6.59 22.37
N LEU A 74 -14.10 -5.43 22.36
CA LEU A 74 -14.62 -4.23 21.69
C LEU A 74 -14.80 -4.42 20.18
N ASP A 75 -13.91 -5.17 19.54
CA ASP A 75 -13.96 -5.49 18.11
C ASP A 75 -13.20 -6.79 17.83
N LYS A 76 -13.63 -7.51 16.78
CA LYS A 76 -12.94 -8.71 16.29
C LYS A 76 -11.63 -8.37 15.60
N ILE A 77 -11.58 -7.23 14.87
CA ILE A 77 -10.38 -6.77 14.17
C ILE A 77 -9.56 -5.91 15.12
N LYS A 78 -8.43 -6.46 15.56
CA LYS A 78 -7.58 -5.88 16.59
C LYS A 78 -6.57 -4.85 16.06
N LYS A 79 -6.24 -4.90 14.76
CA LYS A 79 -5.23 -4.04 14.14
C LYS A 79 -5.87 -3.05 13.19
N ARG A 80 -5.49 -1.78 13.29
CA ARG A 80 -6.03 -0.70 12.47
C ARG A 80 -4.91 0.13 11.87
N LEU A 81 -5.06 0.48 10.58
CA LEU A 81 -4.20 1.44 9.90
C LEU A 81 -5.06 2.60 9.38
N ILE A 82 -4.83 3.79 9.91
CA ILE A 82 -5.63 5.00 9.64
C ILE A 82 -4.74 6.03 8.95
N LEU A 83 -4.80 6.09 7.62
CA LEU A 83 -4.05 7.04 6.79
C LEU A 83 -5.01 8.10 6.27
N TRP A 84 -5.17 9.15 7.04
CA TRP A 84 -6.00 10.30 6.72
C TRP A 84 -5.13 11.53 6.42
N PRO A 85 -5.62 12.52 5.66
CA PRO A 85 -4.84 13.68 5.27
C PRO A 85 -4.23 14.43 6.46
N ARG A 86 -3.16 15.17 6.19
CA ARG A 86 -2.61 16.11 7.17
C ARG A 86 -3.68 17.12 7.58
N GLY A 87 -3.71 17.49 8.88
CA GLY A 87 -4.69 18.44 9.43
C GLY A 87 -6.04 17.83 9.82
N CYS A 88 -6.30 16.53 9.59
CA CYS A 88 -7.57 15.87 9.97
C CYS A 88 -7.60 15.33 11.41
N PHE A 89 -6.84 15.88 12.33
CA PHE A 89 -6.88 15.64 13.78
C PHE A 89 -6.64 14.18 14.23
N LYS A 90 -5.95 13.35 13.43
CA LYS A 90 -5.65 11.94 13.76
C LYS A 90 -5.03 11.77 15.15
N THR A 91 -3.91 12.44 15.40
CA THR A 91 -3.18 12.42 16.68
C THR A 91 -4.07 12.86 17.85
N THR A 92 -4.91 13.87 17.63
CA THR A 92 -5.86 14.35 18.64
C THR A 92 -6.98 13.33 18.88
N ALA A 93 -7.44 12.63 17.84
CA ALA A 93 -8.43 11.55 17.96
C ALA A 93 -7.87 10.37 18.77
N CYS A 94 -6.59 9.99 18.56
CA CYS A 94 -5.91 8.99 19.39
C CYS A 94 -5.94 9.40 20.88
N ALA A 95 -5.70 10.67 21.19
CA ALA A 95 -5.77 11.17 22.58
C ALA A 95 -7.18 11.06 23.17
N VAL A 96 -8.23 11.42 22.40
CA VAL A 96 -9.64 11.26 22.84
C VAL A 96 -9.94 9.80 23.16
N VAL A 97 -9.57 8.90 22.26
CA VAL A 97 -9.80 7.46 22.44
C VAL A 97 -9.02 6.93 23.64
N ALA A 98 -7.78 7.35 23.86
CA ALA A 98 -7.00 6.99 25.05
C ALA A 98 -7.69 7.44 26.34
N ILE A 99 -8.21 8.68 26.39
CA ILE A 99 -8.96 9.19 27.55
C ILE A 99 -10.24 8.36 27.77
N GLN A 100 -10.99 8.03 26.70
CA GLN A 100 -12.18 7.18 26.83
C GLN A 100 -11.86 5.77 27.31
N LEU A 101 -10.77 5.20 26.84
CA LEU A 101 -10.30 3.88 27.30
C LEU A 101 -10.00 3.90 28.80
N ILE A 102 -9.30 4.93 29.28
CA ILE A 102 -8.93 5.07 30.69
C ILE A 102 -10.19 5.18 31.57
N ILE A 103 -11.17 6.03 31.20
CA ILE A 103 -12.39 6.21 32.01
C ILE A 103 -13.36 5.03 31.96
N ASN A 104 -13.21 4.12 31.00
CA ASN A 104 -14.00 2.88 30.94
C ASN A 104 -13.25 1.67 31.53
N PHE A 105 -11.93 1.67 31.47
CA PHE A 105 -11.05 0.58 31.89
C PHE A 105 -9.88 1.15 32.71
N PRO A 106 -10.05 1.42 34.01
CA PRO A 106 -9.03 2.08 34.84
C PRO A 106 -7.69 1.36 34.89
N ASP A 107 -7.71 0.04 34.73
CA ASP A 107 -6.51 -0.81 34.77
C ASP A 107 -5.85 -1.01 33.40
N ILE A 108 -6.29 -0.31 32.37
CA ILE A 108 -5.72 -0.42 31.03
C ILE A 108 -4.24 0.03 30.99
N ARG A 109 -3.45 -0.64 30.16
CA ARG A 109 -2.05 -0.31 29.86
C ARG A 109 -1.96 0.18 28.42
N ILE A 110 -1.64 1.44 28.23
CA ILE A 110 -1.56 2.08 26.92
C ILE A 110 -0.10 2.45 26.63
N LEU A 111 0.39 2.03 25.46
CA LEU A 111 1.66 2.50 24.92
C LEU A 111 1.42 3.51 23.82
N ILE A 112 2.14 4.63 23.86
CA ILE A 112 2.19 5.63 22.80
C ILE A 112 3.56 5.61 22.16
N MET A 113 3.61 5.41 20.85
CA MET A 113 4.81 5.50 20.04
C MET A 113 4.63 6.48 18.91
N GLU A 114 5.64 7.30 18.68
CA GLU A 114 5.71 8.21 17.54
C GLU A 114 7.09 8.15 16.88
N GLY A 115 7.20 8.67 15.67
CA GLY A 115 8.47 8.69 14.94
C GLY A 115 9.59 9.51 15.59
N SER A 116 9.27 10.29 16.64
CA SER A 116 10.26 10.94 17.50
C SER A 116 9.82 10.96 18.96
N ARG A 117 10.82 10.91 19.87
CA ARG A 117 10.58 10.94 21.33
C ARG A 117 9.89 12.23 21.78
N GLU A 118 10.23 13.33 21.16
CA GLU A 118 9.65 14.64 21.51
C GLU A 118 8.17 14.73 21.15
N LEU A 119 7.75 14.14 20.03
CA LEU A 119 6.34 14.05 19.66
C LEU A 119 5.59 13.14 20.63
N ALA A 120 6.12 11.96 20.95
CA ALA A 120 5.53 11.04 21.92
C ALA A 120 5.34 11.71 23.31
N LYS A 121 6.37 12.45 23.78
CA LYS A 121 6.27 13.24 25.04
C LYS A 121 5.17 14.30 24.98
N ARG A 122 5.01 14.99 23.85
CA ARG A 122 3.93 16.01 23.69
C ARG A 122 2.57 15.35 23.74
N GLN A 123 2.40 14.20 23.11
CA GLN A 123 1.15 13.45 23.10
C GLN A 123 0.81 12.94 24.52
N LEU A 124 1.77 12.32 25.22
CA LEU A 124 1.60 11.90 26.60
C LEU A 124 1.23 13.08 27.50
N ALA A 125 1.95 14.20 27.40
CA ALA A 125 1.71 15.40 28.18
C ALA A 125 0.30 15.99 27.91
N ARG A 126 -0.19 15.93 26.66
CA ARG A 126 -1.54 16.36 26.28
C ARG A 126 -2.60 15.54 27.02
N ILE A 127 -2.46 14.20 27.02
CA ILE A 127 -3.39 13.31 27.72
C ILE A 127 -3.30 13.54 29.23
N LYS A 128 -2.09 13.55 29.80
CA LYS A 128 -1.86 13.71 31.23
C LYS A 128 -2.45 15.00 31.78
N LYS A 129 -2.32 16.13 31.05
CA LYS A 129 -2.90 17.42 31.45
C LYS A 129 -4.42 17.39 31.62
N ILE A 130 -5.14 16.50 30.93
CA ILE A 130 -6.59 16.36 31.11
C ILE A 130 -6.88 15.84 32.51
N PHE A 131 -6.13 14.88 33.01
CA PHE A 131 -6.30 14.29 34.34
C PHE A 131 -5.74 15.17 35.46
N GLU A 132 -4.76 16.03 35.18
CA GLU A 132 -4.14 16.92 36.19
C GLU A 132 -4.78 18.32 36.28
N GLN A 133 -5.26 18.87 35.16
CA GLN A 133 -5.52 20.32 35.07
C GLN A 133 -6.87 20.71 34.47
N HIS A 134 -7.59 19.75 33.82
CA HIS A 134 -8.79 20.13 33.07
C HIS A 134 -10.03 20.19 33.96
N LYS A 135 -10.42 21.41 34.39
CA LYS A 135 -11.48 21.65 35.39
C LYS A 135 -12.81 20.97 35.05
N LYS A 136 -13.29 21.08 33.81
CA LYS A 136 -14.57 20.50 33.39
C LYS A 136 -14.50 18.98 33.35
N PHE A 137 -13.38 18.39 32.93
CA PHE A 137 -13.19 16.96 32.99
C PHE A 137 -13.15 16.45 34.42
N ALA A 138 -12.40 17.12 35.31
CA ALA A 138 -12.32 16.77 36.73
C ALA A 138 -13.68 16.91 37.45
N TYR A 139 -14.55 17.81 37.01
CA TYR A 139 -15.91 17.93 37.55
C TYR A 139 -16.77 16.68 37.21
N PHE A 140 -16.61 16.10 36.03
CA PHE A 140 -17.37 14.92 35.64
C PHE A 140 -16.67 13.58 36.00
N PHE A 141 -15.36 13.55 36.09
CA PHE A 141 -14.54 12.36 36.34
C PHE A 141 -13.51 12.59 37.44
N PRO A 142 -13.94 13.04 38.65
CA PRO A 142 -13.02 13.40 39.73
C PRO A 142 -12.18 12.22 40.23
N GLU A 143 -12.70 10.99 40.17
CA GLU A 143 -12.01 9.76 40.58
C GLU A 143 -10.74 9.44 39.75
N PHE A 144 -10.67 9.96 38.54
CA PHE A 144 -9.50 9.80 37.66
C PHE A 144 -8.48 10.93 37.78
N CYS A 145 -8.83 12.01 38.49
CA CYS A 145 -8.05 13.24 38.54
C CYS A 145 -7.25 13.39 39.81
N SER A 146 -6.13 14.06 39.73
CA SER A 146 -5.29 14.39 40.88
C SER A 146 -4.80 15.83 40.82
N SER A 147 -4.78 16.49 41.98
CA SER A 147 -4.11 17.80 42.13
C SER A 147 -2.59 17.68 42.24
N VAL A 148 -2.09 16.47 42.44
CA VAL A 148 -0.67 16.14 42.47
C VAL A 148 -0.26 15.57 41.08
N LYS A 149 0.99 15.80 40.71
CA LYS A 149 1.55 15.29 39.45
C LYS A 149 1.44 13.77 39.36
N LEU A 150 0.85 13.26 38.27
CA LEU A 150 0.52 11.85 38.05
C LEU A 150 1.68 10.99 37.48
N GLY A 151 2.89 11.40 37.58
CA GLY A 151 4.04 10.68 37.02
C GLY A 151 5.02 11.63 36.34
N ASP A 152 5.87 11.14 35.48
CA ASP A 152 6.93 11.91 34.84
C ASP A 152 6.64 12.30 33.36
N GLN A 153 7.66 12.50 32.55
CA GLN A 153 7.55 12.84 31.12
C GLN A 153 7.43 11.60 30.23
N GLU A 154 7.55 10.40 30.77
CA GLU A 154 7.60 9.15 30.01
C GLU A 154 6.43 8.23 30.34
N GLU A 155 5.83 8.39 31.54
CA GLU A 155 4.70 7.58 31.98
C GLU A 155 3.86 8.26 33.06
N PHE A 156 2.61 7.84 33.19
CA PHE A 156 1.75 8.22 34.31
C PHE A 156 0.71 7.14 34.61
N SER A 157 0.19 7.15 35.85
CA SER A 157 -0.96 6.35 36.28
C SER A 157 -2.06 7.20 36.85
N VAL A 158 -3.32 6.79 36.63
CA VAL A 158 -4.49 7.45 37.22
C VAL A 158 -4.76 6.95 38.63
N PRO A 159 -5.35 7.78 39.54
CA PRO A 159 -5.53 7.42 40.94
C PRO A 159 -6.43 6.21 41.19
N CYS A 160 -7.40 5.94 40.30
CA CYS A 160 -8.36 4.84 40.42
C CYS A 160 -7.86 3.51 39.85
N GLN A 161 -6.58 3.42 39.45
CA GLN A 161 -5.98 2.16 39.06
C GLN A 161 -5.97 1.18 40.26
N SER A 162 -6.32 -0.08 40.00
CA SER A 162 -6.38 -1.10 41.05
C SER A 162 -4.99 -1.38 41.65
N ALA A 163 -4.93 -1.44 42.98
CA ALA A 163 -3.72 -1.80 43.71
C ALA A 163 -3.35 -3.30 43.60
N GLU A 164 -4.28 -4.15 43.16
CA GLU A 164 -4.11 -5.60 42.99
C GLU A 164 -3.39 -5.95 41.68
N ARG A 165 -3.07 -4.98 40.87
CA ARG A 165 -2.34 -5.19 39.63
C ARG A 165 -0.94 -5.77 39.93
N PRO A 166 -0.59 -6.95 39.39
CA PRO A 166 0.60 -7.68 39.82
C PRO A 166 1.94 -6.99 39.49
N PHE A 167 1.92 -5.99 38.63
CA PHE A 167 3.09 -5.17 38.29
C PHE A 167 2.67 -3.69 38.32
N ALA A 168 3.51 -2.84 38.86
CA ALA A 168 3.33 -1.39 38.88
C ALA A 168 3.47 -0.79 37.47
N GLU A 169 2.69 -1.29 36.51
CA GLU A 169 2.73 -0.82 35.14
C GLU A 169 1.91 0.47 35.04
N PRO A 170 2.40 1.48 34.31
CA PRO A 170 1.70 2.75 34.16
C PRO A 170 0.42 2.61 33.34
N THR A 171 -0.56 3.47 33.60
CA THR A 171 -1.76 3.58 32.77
C THR A 171 -1.37 3.97 31.32
N VAL A 172 -0.46 4.93 31.18
CA VAL A 172 0.07 5.34 29.88
C VAL A 172 1.59 5.46 29.97
N ALA A 173 2.28 4.83 29.04
CA ALA A 173 3.72 4.97 28.84
C ALA A 173 4.01 5.40 27.41
N LEU A 174 5.15 6.07 27.21
CA LEU A 174 5.69 6.30 25.88
C LEU A 174 6.81 5.31 25.57
N SER A 175 6.94 4.97 24.31
CA SER A 175 8.10 4.29 23.78
C SER A 175 8.67 5.04 22.58
N THR A 176 9.98 4.90 22.41
CA THR A 176 10.64 5.14 21.13
C THR A 176 11.31 3.84 20.74
N ALA A 177 11.57 3.67 19.48
CA ALA A 177 12.28 2.52 18.94
C ALA A 177 13.59 2.16 19.64
N LYS A 178 14.17 3.09 20.39
CA LYS A 178 15.42 2.88 21.12
C LYS A 178 15.23 2.58 22.62
N SER A 179 14.04 2.74 23.16
CA SER A 179 13.77 2.59 24.61
C SER A 179 12.54 1.74 24.88
N VAL A 180 12.42 0.63 24.18
CA VAL A 180 11.38 -0.36 24.47
C VAL A 180 11.68 -0.91 25.88
N LYS A 181 10.74 -0.74 26.82
CA LYS A 181 10.82 -1.36 28.15
C LYS A 181 10.66 -2.87 27.97
N ALA A 182 11.77 -3.58 27.86
CA ALA A 182 11.76 -5.04 27.80
C ALA A 182 11.02 -5.62 29.01
N GLY A 183 10.06 -6.50 28.78
CA GLY A 183 9.25 -7.14 29.82
C GLY A 183 7.97 -6.43 30.21
N SER A 184 7.63 -5.26 29.62
CA SER A 184 6.32 -4.64 29.78
C SER A 184 5.34 -5.16 28.71
N HIS A 185 4.06 -5.29 29.06
CA HIS A 185 2.99 -5.68 28.14
C HIS A 185 1.88 -4.64 28.16
N PHE A 186 1.28 -4.37 26.99
CA PHE A 186 0.27 -3.35 26.82
C PHE A 186 -1.02 -3.94 26.21
N ASP A 187 -2.14 -3.46 26.71
CA ASP A 187 -3.47 -3.84 26.21
C ASP A 187 -3.84 -3.05 24.96
N TRP A 188 -3.21 -1.85 24.80
CA TRP A 188 -3.47 -0.97 23.69
C TRP A 188 -2.20 -0.21 23.28
N ILE A 189 -1.91 -0.24 21.99
CA ILE A 189 -0.75 0.47 21.44
C ILE A 189 -1.21 1.44 20.36
N PHE A 190 -0.84 2.72 20.52
CA PHE A 190 -0.93 3.73 19.46
C PHE A 190 0.45 3.94 18.84
N ILE A 191 0.53 3.79 17.52
CA ILE A 191 1.71 4.18 16.72
C ILE A 191 1.26 5.33 15.82
N ASP A 192 1.69 6.55 16.11
CA ASP A 192 1.32 7.75 15.35
C ASP A 192 2.54 8.34 14.66
N ASP A 193 2.40 8.74 13.39
CA ASP A 193 3.43 9.36 12.55
C ASP A 193 4.83 8.71 12.69
N LEU A 194 4.89 7.36 12.72
CA LEU A 194 6.14 6.60 12.79
C LEU A 194 7.09 6.98 11.65
N VAL A 195 6.54 7.11 10.44
CA VAL A 195 7.27 7.65 9.29
C VAL A 195 7.03 9.15 9.26
N ASN A 196 8.10 9.94 9.19
CA ASN A 196 8.08 11.39 9.24
C ASN A 196 9.15 12.02 8.33
N GLU A 197 9.23 13.36 8.30
CA GLU A 197 10.16 14.13 7.46
C GLU A 197 11.64 13.81 7.72
N GLN A 198 11.99 13.28 8.88
CA GLN A 198 13.38 12.98 9.25
C GLN A 198 13.83 11.59 8.81
N ASN A 199 12.88 10.63 8.67
CA ASN A 199 13.23 9.22 8.54
C ASN A 199 12.75 8.55 7.23
N TYR A 200 12.19 9.31 6.25
CA TYR A 200 11.73 8.72 4.98
C TYR A 200 12.73 8.82 3.82
N LYS A 201 13.82 9.62 3.97
CA LYS A 201 14.69 10.04 2.85
C LYS A 201 15.61 8.95 2.31
N SER A 202 15.78 7.83 3.00
CA SER A 202 16.63 6.74 2.54
C SER A 202 16.02 5.38 2.83
N THR A 203 16.34 4.38 1.99
CA THR A 203 15.93 2.99 2.19
C THR A 203 16.36 2.44 3.55
N LYS A 204 17.58 2.80 4.01
CA LYS A 204 18.07 2.41 5.33
C LYS A 204 17.23 2.98 6.48
N ALA A 205 16.78 4.23 6.35
CA ALA A 205 15.91 4.84 7.35
C ALA A 205 14.52 4.20 7.37
N LEU A 206 13.94 3.91 6.19
CA LEU A 206 12.67 3.19 6.08
C LEU A 206 12.75 1.76 6.64
N GLU A 207 13.85 1.04 6.37
CA GLU A 207 14.07 -0.29 6.96
C GLU A 207 14.14 -0.24 8.48
N LYS A 208 14.80 0.79 9.02
CA LYS A 208 14.85 1.03 10.45
C LYS A 208 13.46 1.27 11.03
N CYS A 209 12.62 2.14 10.41
CA CYS A 209 11.24 2.35 10.85
C CYS A 209 10.43 1.04 10.84
N TRP A 210 10.64 0.21 9.81
CA TRP A 210 9.99 -1.09 9.74
C TRP A 210 10.44 -2.05 10.84
N GLN A 211 11.73 -2.05 11.18
CA GLN A 211 12.22 -2.85 12.31
C GLN A 211 11.65 -2.35 13.63
N GLU A 212 11.61 -1.04 13.84
CA GLU A 212 11.02 -0.39 15.01
C GLU A 212 9.54 -0.79 15.18
N TYR A 213 8.79 -0.82 14.09
CA TYR A 213 7.41 -1.34 14.09
C TYR A 213 7.35 -2.82 14.51
N LYS A 214 8.24 -3.66 14.00
CA LYS A 214 8.27 -5.10 14.35
C LYS A 214 8.63 -5.34 15.82
N ASP A 215 9.51 -4.54 16.37
CA ASP A 215 9.99 -4.66 17.77
C ASP A 215 8.89 -4.34 18.80
N ILE A 216 7.79 -3.67 18.37
CA ILE A 216 6.64 -3.37 19.22
C ILE A 216 5.66 -4.54 19.31
N GLY A 217 5.60 -5.39 18.27
CA GLY A 217 4.67 -6.50 18.23
C GLY A 217 4.66 -7.37 19.51
N PRO A 218 5.82 -7.77 20.05
CA PRO A 218 5.92 -8.56 21.29
C PRO A 218 5.43 -7.85 22.55
N LEU A 219 5.28 -6.52 22.54
CA LEU A 219 4.78 -5.75 23.69
C LEU A 219 3.25 -5.72 23.77
N LEU A 220 2.57 -6.09 22.69
CA LEU A 220 1.12 -6.12 22.64
C LEU A 220 0.63 -7.43 23.24
N GLU A 221 -0.32 -7.35 24.17
CA GLU A 221 -1.03 -8.54 24.65
C GLU A 221 -1.73 -9.28 23.49
N PRO A 222 -1.84 -10.61 23.53
CA PRO A 222 -2.46 -11.39 22.44
C PRO A 222 -3.89 -10.95 22.10
N SER A 223 -4.62 -10.45 23.10
CA SER A 223 -5.97 -9.90 22.93
C SER A 223 -6.01 -8.38 22.74
N GLY A 224 -4.86 -7.72 22.74
CA GLY A 224 -4.73 -6.26 22.68
C GLY A 224 -5.03 -5.65 21.31
N TYR A 225 -5.05 -4.33 21.28
CA TYR A 225 -5.34 -3.52 20.08
C TYR A 225 -4.12 -2.72 19.62
N LEU A 226 -3.86 -2.75 18.33
CA LEU A 226 -2.81 -1.96 17.69
C LEU A 226 -3.44 -0.96 16.72
N ILE A 227 -3.27 0.31 16.98
CA ILE A 227 -3.77 1.41 16.13
C ILE A 227 -2.56 2.16 15.56
N CYS A 228 -2.41 2.07 14.25
CA CYS A 228 -1.42 2.83 13.50
C CYS A 228 -2.11 4.01 12.81
N SER A 229 -1.60 5.22 12.99
CA SER A 229 -2.09 6.41 12.30
C SER A 229 -0.95 7.23 11.71
N GLY A 230 -1.23 7.96 10.64
CA GLY A 230 -0.22 8.79 9.98
C GLY A 230 -0.62 9.26 8.60
N THR A 231 0.39 9.72 7.87
CA THR A 231 0.36 10.02 6.44
C THR A 231 1.48 9.28 5.73
N ARG A 232 1.35 9.11 4.41
CA ARG A 232 2.40 8.52 3.58
C ARG A 232 3.52 9.53 3.37
N TYR A 233 4.74 9.03 3.19
CA TYR A 233 5.92 9.85 2.87
C TYR A 233 6.67 9.37 1.64
N SER A 234 6.68 8.07 1.41
CA SER A 234 7.39 7.48 0.26
C SER A 234 6.87 6.08 -0.05
N PHE A 235 7.28 5.55 -1.20
CA PHE A 235 7.16 4.12 -1.47
C PHE A 235 8.04 3.31 -0.52
N GLY A 236 7.57 2.10 -0.15
CA GLY A 236 8.27 1.19 0.74
C GLY A 236 8.30 1.64 2.21
N ASP A 237 7.53 2.65 2.59
CA ASP A 237 7.38 3.05 3.99
C ASP A 237 6.66 1.96 4.83
N ALA A 238 6.70 2.08 6.15
CA ALA A 238 6.11 1.09 7.04
C ALA A 238 4.61 0.87 6.78
N TRP A 239 3.90 1.91 6.37
CA TRP A 239 2.48 1.86 6.07
C TRP A 239 2.15 1.04 4.84
N GLU A 240 2.98 1.13 3.79
CA GLU A 240 2.83 0.29 2.60
C GLU A 240 3.08 -1.18 2.91
N ARG A 241 4.11 -1.50 3.68
CA ARG A 241 4.42 -2.86 4.07
C ARG A 241 3.30 -3.51 4.89
N ILE A 242 2.61 -2.74 5.74
CA ILE A 242 1.39 -3.20 6.42
C ILE A 242 0.28 -3.50 5.41
N GLN A 243 0.08 -2.64 4.41
CA GLN A 243 -0.93 -2.86 3.36
C GLN A 243 -0.60 -4.10 2.53
N GLU A 244 0.66 -4.29 2.15
CA GLU A 244 1.12 -5.47 1.41
C GLU A 244 0.92 -6.76 2.22
N ALA A 245 1.27 -6.74 3.51
CA ALA A 245 1.05 -7.88 4.42
C ALA A 245 -0.43 -8.21 4.56
N ALA A 246 -1.29 -7.20 4.74
CA ALA A 246 -2.73 -7.38 4.82
C ALA A 246 -3.33 -7.95 3.53
N ALA A 247 -2.87 -7.48 2.37
CA ALA A 247 -3.30 -8.00 1.06
C ALA A 247 -2.86 -9.47 0.87
N ALA A 248 -1.64 -9.82 1.29
CA ALA A 248 -1.15 -11.19 1.26
C ALA A 248 -1.98 -12.13 2.17
N GLU A 249 -2.37 -11.66 3.36
CA GLU A 249 -3.26 -12.40 4.27
C GLU A 249 -4.63 -12.66 3.62
N VAL A 250 -5.24 -11.63 3.00
CA VAL A 250 -6.53 -11.78 2.29
C VAL A 250 -6.39 -12.80 1.15
N LYS A 251 -5.31 -12.73 0.37
CA LYS A 251 -5.06 -13.69 -0.72
C LYS A 251 -4.91 -15.13 -0.20
N ALA A 252 -4.25 -15.30 0.95
CA ALA A 252 -3.97 -16.63 1.51
C ALA A 252 -5.13 -17.22 2.30
N ARG A 253 -5.93 -16.40 3.01
CA ARG A 253 -6.91 -16.84 4.01
C ARG A 253 -8.33 -16.28 3.81
N GLY A 254 -8.54 -15.43 2.80
CA GLY A 254 -9.81 -14.73 2.55
C GLY A 254 -10.10 -13.56 3.50
N THR A 255 -9.32 -13.38 4.56
CA THR A 255 -9.48 -12.32 5.57
C THR A 255 -8.13 -11.81 6.04
N SER A 256 -8.10 -10.58 6.55
CA SER A 256 -6.92 -10.01 7.21
C SER A 256 -7.22 -9.66 8.67
N VAL A 257 -6.18 -9.66 9.51
CA VAL A 257 -6.24 -9.15 10.89
C VAL A 257 -6.25 -7.61 10.93
N TRP A 258 -6.09 -6.95 9.79
CA TRP A 258 -6.06 -5.50 9.63
C TRP A 258 -7.37 -4.94 9.09
N ARG A 259 -7.81 -3.83 9.69
CA ARG A 259 -8.72 -2.89 9.03
C ARG A 259 -7.91 -1.67 8.59
N ILE A 260 -7.99 -1.34 7.30
CA ILE A 260 -7.22 -0.25 6.69
C ILE A 260 -8.18 0.82 6.19
N SER A 261 -7.96 2.06 6.64
CA SER A 261 -8.72 3.24 6.22
C SER A 261 -7.78 4.27 5.62
N ILE A 262 -7.87 4.47 4.31
CA ILE A 262 -7.07 5.45 3.58
C ILE A 262 -8.02 6.50 3.01
N LYS A 263 -7.78 7.77 3.33
CA LYS A 263 -8.55 8.90 2.81
C LYS A 263 -7.64 9.92 2.16
N THR A 264 -8.18 10.61 1.16
CA THR A 264 -7.56 11.78 0.53
C THR A 264 -8.21 13.05 1.07
N CYS A 265 -7.61 14.21 0.85
CA CYS A 265 -8.25 15.50 1.16
C CYS A 265 -9.49 15.77 0.30
N TRP A 266 -9.70 14.97 -0.75
CA TRP A 266 -10.83 15.07 -1.67
C TRP A 266 -11.80 13.92 -1.49
N ILE A 267 -13.10 14.22 -1.59
CA ILE A 267 -14.17 13.24 -1.83
C ILE A 267 -14.41 13.20 -3.33
N MET A 268 -14.19 12.05 -3.94
CA MET A 268 -14.41 11.83 -5.37
C MET A 268 -15.83 11.26 -5.60
N TRP A 269 -16.44 11.61 -6.72
CA TRP A 269 -17.80 11.20 -7.05
C TRP A 269 -17.82 10.25 -8.25
N CYS A 270 -18.56 9.16 -8.12
CA CYS A 270 -18.81 8.21 -9.17
C CYS A 270 -19.97 8.68 -10.09
N THR A 271 -19.97 8.21 -11.33
CA THR A 271 -21.08 8.43 -12.27
C THR A 271 -22.43 7.90 -11.77
N CYS A 272 -22.44 6.98 -10.80
CA CYS A 272 -23.67 6.53 -10.12
C CYS A 272 -24.25 7.56 -9.14
N GLY A 273 -23.63 8.73 -8.97
CA GLY A 273 -24.06 9.78 -8.06
C GLY A 273 -23.62 9.59 -6.60
N HIS A 274 -22.85 8.54 -6.30
CA HIS A 274 -22.34 8.30 -4.95
C HIS A 274 -20.87 8.69 -4.81
N ALA A 275 -20.47 9.12 -3.61
CA ALA A 275 -19.09 9.42 -3.29
C ALA A 275 -18.24 8.14 -3.25
N ASP A 276 -16.93 8.29 -3.46
CA ASP A 276 -15.95 7.20 -3.35
C ASP A 276 -15.95 6.51 -1.98
N THR A 277 -16.42 7.21 -0.95
CA THR A 277 -16.55 6.68 0.41
C THR A 277 -17.59 5.58 0.58
N VAL A 278 -18.56 5.48 -0.34
CA VAL A 278 -19.60 4.42 -0.35
C VAL A 278 -19.30 3.33 -1.37
N HIS A 279 -18.18 3.41 -2.10
CA HIS A 279 -17.67 2.32 -2.88
C HIS A 279 -16.80 1.41 -2.01
N ASN A 280 -17.00 0.12 -2.11
CA ASN A 280 -16.23 -0.85 -1.33
C ASN A 280 -14.78 -0.87 -1.83
N LYS A 281 -13.88 -0.30 -1.04
CA LYS A 281 -12.43 -0.29 -1.31
C LYS A 281 -11.78 -1.52 -0.66
N ASP A 282 -12.23 -2.71 -1.03
CA ASP A 282 -11.44 -3.89 -0.71
C ASP A 282 -10.08 -3.78 -1.39
N LEU A 283 -9.04 -4.20 -0.68
CA LEU A 283 -7.62 -4.06 -1.06
C LEU A 283 -7.26 -4.56 -2.47
N ASN A 284 -8.18 -5.28 -3.13
CA ASN A 284 -7.98 -5.90 -4.44
C ASN A 284 -8.76 -5.24 -5.60
N TYR A 285 -9.57 -4.20 -5.36
CA TYR A 285 -10.36 -3.59 -6.43
C TYR A 285 -9.84 -2.19 -6.80
N GLN A 286 -9.33 -2.05 -8.00
CA GLN A 286 -8.99 -0.74 -8.59
C GLN A 286 -10.24 0.14 -8.81
N HIS A 287 -11.38 -0.51 -9.02
CA HIS A 287 -12.68 0.12 -9.25
C HIS A 287 -13.74 -0.57 -8.39
N PRO A 288 -13.80 -0.25 -7.08
CA PRO A 288 -14.69 -0.95 -6.16
C PRO A 288 -16.17 -0.72 -6.52
N PRO A 289 -17.01 -1.76 -6.35
CA PRO A 289 -18.44 -1.62 -6.52
C PRO A 289 -19.04 -0.69 -5.46
N CYS A 290 -20.17 -0.06 -5.79
CA CYS A 290 -20.91 0.76 -4.85
C CYS A 290 -21.67 -0.11 -3.85
N THR A 291 -21.61 0.25 -2.57
CA THR A 291 -22.41 -0.42 -1.53
C THR A 291 -23.84 0.10 -1.43
N SER A 292 -24.18 1.18 -2.15
CA SER A 292 -25.47 1.86 -2.08
C SER A 292 -26.32 1.72 -3.36
N CYS A 293 -25.76 1.15 -4.42
CA CYS A 293 -26.48 0.90 -5.67
C CYS A 293 -25.80 -0.24 -6.46
N ASP A 294 -26.38 -0.63 -7.60
CA ASP A 294 -25.89 -1.73 -8.44
C ASP A 294 -24.66 -1.37 -9.32
N CYS A 295 -24.02 -0.24 -9.06
CA CYS A 295 -22.79 0.16 -9.76
C CYS A 295 -21.66 -0.82 -9.45
N LYS A 296 -21.18 -1.53 -10.47
CA LYS A 296 -20.16 -2.59 -10.32
C LYS A 296 -18.74 -2.07 -10.17
N SER A 297 -18.50 -0.80 -10.53
CA SER A 297 -17.17 -0.19 -10.46
C SER A 297 -17.28 1.33 -10.24
N PHE A 298 -16.27 1.91 -9.57
CA PHE A 298 -16.18 3.35 -9.44
C PHE A 298 -15.73 3.98 -10.76
N VAL A 299 -16.54 4.89 -11.31
CA VAL A 299 -16.18 5.69 -12.49
C VAL A 299 -16.18 7.16 -12.07
N ASP A 300 -14.99 7.76 -12.08
CA ASP A 300 -14.77 9.13 -11.62
C ASP A 300 -15.44 10.16 -12.54
N THR A 301 -16.25 11.03 -11.94
CA THR A 301 -16.90 12.14 -12.66
C THR A 301 -16.03 13.38 -12.81
N GLY A 302 -14.87 13.42 -12.16
CA GLY A 302 -14.07 14.64 -12.04
C GLY A 302 -14.51 15.59 -10.93
N ARG A 303 -15.72 15.43 -10.35
CA ARG A 303 -16.19 16.23 -9.23
C ARG A 303 -15.38 15.94 -7.97
N ARG A 304 -14.93 16.99 -7.28
CA ARG A 304 -14.17 16.94 -6.05
C ARG A 304 -14.80 17.82 -4.98
N ASP A 305 -15.09 17.22 -3.82
CA ASP A 305 -15.48 17.97 -2.62
C ASP A 305 -14.36 17.81 -1.57
N LEU A 306 -14.25 18.74 -0.64
CA LEU A 306 -13.26 18.65 0.43
C LEU A 306 -13.69 17.63 1.48
N LEU A 307 -12.78 16.76 1.92
CA LEU A 307 -13.03 15.84 3.03
C LEU A 307 -13.28 16.61 4.33
N PHE A 308 -12.48 17.65 4.58
CA PHE A 308 -12.58 18.51 5.75
C PHE A 308 -12.65 19.98 5.28
N PRO A 309 -13.84 20.47 4.84
CA PRO A 309 -14.02 21.85 4.45
C PRO A 309 -13.82 22.78 5.65
N GLN A 310 -13.32 23.97 5.40
CA GLN A 310 -13.09 24.99 6.42
C GLN A 310 -14.39 25.39 7.11
N VAL A 311 -14.33 25.46 8.45
CA VAL A 311 -15.40 25.91 9.32
C VAL A 311 -14.87 27.00 10.24
N THR A 312 -15.62 28.09 10.41
CA THR A 312 -15.31 29.13 11.39
C THR A 312 -15.92 28.74 12.73
N LEU A 313 -15.10 28.70 13.77
CA LEU A 313 -15.50 28.43 15.15
C LEU A 313 -16.12 29.65 15.80
N PRO A 314 -16.88 29.50 16.93
CA PRO A 314 -17.51 30.61 17.62
C PRO A 314 -16.53 31.68 18.12
N ASP A 315 -15.27 31.36 18.34
CA ASP A 315 -14.20 32.28 18.77
C ASP A 315 -13.49 32.97 17.59
N GLY A 316 -13.97 32.75 16.35
CA GLY A 316 -13.42 33.33 15.12
C GLY A 316 -12.25 32.57 14.50
N ARG A 317 -11.69 31.55 15.16
CA ARG A 317 -10.69 30.67 14.56
C ARG A 317 -11.32 29.82 13.47
N THR A 318 -10.49 29.39 12.50
CA THR A 318 -10.92 28.49 11.44
C THR A 318 -10.22 27.15 11.56
N VAL A 319 -10.94 26.08 11.26
CA VAL A 319 -10.42 24.70 11.17
C VAL A 319 -10.84 24.08 9.85
N GLY A 320 -10.06 23.14 9.34
CA GLY A 320 -10.30 22.51 8.04
C GLY A 320 -9.52 23.17 6.90
N HIS A 321 -9.83 22.80 5.67
CA HIS A 321 -9.09 23.23 4.49
C HIS A 321 -10.01 24.01 3.55
N THR A 322 -9.40 24.96 2.81
CA THR A 322 -9.97 25.54 1.58
C THR A 322 -9.25 24.95 0.36
N VAL A 323 -9.85 25.09 -0.81
CA VAL A 323 -9.19 24.73 -2.07
C VAL A 323 -7.91 25.54 -2.25
N ASP A 324 -8.00 26.86 -2.01
CA ASP A 324 -6.85 27.78 -2.15
C ASP A 324 -5.70 27.41 -1.21
N TYR A 325 -6.01 27.02 0.03
CA TYR A 325 -4.99 26.53 0.97
C TYR A 325 -4.29 25.26 0.44
N LEU A 326 -5.07 24.30 -0.07
CA LEU A 326 -4.50 23.06 -0.59
C LEU A 326 -3.65 23.29 -1.84
N GLU A 327 -4.06 24.19 -2.73
CA GLU A 327 -3.28 24.56 -3.93
C GLU A 327 -2.01 25.36 -3.56
N SER A 328 -2.08 26.21 -2.52
CA SER A 328 -0.89 26.88 -1.98
C SER A 328 0.11 25.86 -1.40
N GLU A 329 -0.34 24.92 -0.58
CA GLU A 329 0.51 23.84 -0.05
C GLU A 329 1.15 23.00 -1.18
N ARG A 330 0.38 22.73 -2.24
CA ARG A 330 0.86 22.02 -3.42
C ARG A 330 1.94 22.81 -4.18
N THR A 331 1.71 24.10 -4.37
CA THR A 331 2.64 25.00 -5.08
C THR A 331 3.93 25.21 -4.30
N GLU A 332 3.81 25.43 -2.98
CA GLU A 332 4.96 25.76 -2.12
C GLU A 332 5.82 24.53 -1.80
N LYS A 333 5.20 23.37 -1.56
CA LYS A 333 5.89 22.15 -1.11
C LYS A 333 6.10 21.10 -2.19
N GLY A 334 5.49 21.30 -3.35
CA GLY A 334 5.56 20.42 -4.51
C GLY A 334 4.53 19.30 -4.51
N ASP A 335 4.31 18.78 -5.72
CA ASP A 335 3.32 17.72 -5.97
C ASP A 335 3.59 16.43 -5.18
N ASP A 336 4.85 16.06 -5.01
CA ASP A 336 5.24 14.84 -4.28
C ASP A 336 4.82 14.92 -2.82
N PHE A 337 5.09 16.05 -2.16
CA PHE A 337 4.68 16.29 -0.79
C PHE A 337 3.15 16.31 -0.66
N PHE A 338 2.49 17.03 -1.55
CA PHE A 338 1.03 17.12 -1.55
C PHE A 338 0.37 15.75 -1.75
N SER A 339 0.84 14.99 -2.73
CA SER A 339 0.35 13.64 -3.00
C SER A 339 0.52 12.71 -1.80
N CYS A 340 1.67 12.76 -1.13
CA CYS A 340 1.91 11.96 0.07
C CYS A 340 1.05 12.39 1.25
N GLN A 341 1.06 13.68 1.61
CA GLN A 341 0.52 14.16 2.87
C GLN A 341 -0.99 14.45 2.84
N TYR A 342 -1.50 14.84 1.68
CA TYR A 342 -2.92 15.17 1.52
C TYR A 342 -3.72 14.11 0.75
N CYS A 343 -3.05 13.33 -0.12
CA CYS A 343 -3.72 12.25 -0.85
C CYS A 343 -3.33 10.84 -0.38
N ASN A 344 -2.38 10.69 0.55
CA ASN A 344 -1.84 9.41 1.01
C ASN A 344 -1.36 8.51 -0.15
N ASN A 345 -0.90 9.14 -1.22
CA ASN A 345 -0.46 8.48 -2.44
C ASN A 345 0.97 8.94 -2.79
N PRO A 346 2.01 8.18 -2.46
CA PRO A 346 3.38 8.52 -2.77
C PRO A 346 3.69 8.32 -4.26
N ILE A 347 3.15 9.17 -5.12
CA ILE A 347 3.50 9.23 -6.54
C ILE A 347 4.66 10.20 -6.69
N ALA A 348 5.79 9.75 -7.24
CA ALA A 348 6.89 10.63 -7.61
C ALA A 348 6.51 11.33 -8.91
N THR A 349 6.07 12.59 -8.86
CA THR A 349 5.61 13.32 -10.03
C THR A 349 6.74 13.99 -10.81
N SER A 350 7.73 14.55 -10.13
CA SER A 350 8.84 15.28 -10.79
C SER A 350 9.91 14.39 -11.42
N ASP A 351 10.15 13.21 -10.84
CA ASP A 351 11.18 12.26 -11.28
C ASP A 351 10.61 10.99 -11.91
N GLN A 352 9.29 10.93 -12.08
CA GLN A 352 8.61 9.75 -12.59
C GLN A 352 8.93 9.52 -14.07
N VAL A 353 9.59 8.41 -14.38
CA VAL A 353 9.94 8.02 -15.73
C VAL A 353 8.77 7.39 -16.47
N PHE A 354 7.93 6.62 -15.75
CA PHE A 354 6.78 5.90 -16.29
C PHE A 354 5.49 6.45 -15.66
N THR A 355 4.69 7.17 -16.45
CA THR A 355 3.41 7.71 -15.98
C THR A 355 2.26 6.73 -16.20
N PRO A 356 1.15 6.84 -15.44
CA PRO A 356 -0.05 6.02 -15.67
C PRO A 356 -0.58 6.12 -17.10
N GLU A 357 -0.50 7.32 -17.70
CA GLU A 357 -0.94 7.59 -19.08
C GLU A 357 -0.06 6.88 -20.09
N LEU A 358 1.27 6.91 -19.88
CA LEU A 358 2.23 6.22 -20.76
C LEU A 358 1.99 4.71 -20.70
N LEU A 359 1.87 4.14 -19.52
CA LEU A 359 1.62 2.71 -19.33
C LEU A 359 0.26 2.31 -19.89
N GLY A 360 -0.80 3.10 -19.63
CA GLY A 360 -2.14 2.83 -20.11
C GLY A 360 -2.25 2.78 -21.64
N ARG A 361 -1.50 3.64 -22.33
CA ARG A 361 -1.45 3.64 -23.81
C ARG A 361 -0.80 2.39 -24.41
N GLN A 362 0.12 1.75 -23.68
CA GLN A 362 0.89 0.61 -24.15
C GLN A 362 0.46 -0.70 -23.47
N THR A 363 -0.71 -0.71 -22.85
CA THR A 363 -1.30 -1.88 -22.21
C THR A 363 -2.37 -2.51 -23.12
N LEU A 364 -2.28 -3.81 -23.33
CA LEU A 364 -3.28 -4.61 -24.04
C LEU A 364 -4.20 -5.27 -23.03
N TYR A 365 -5.50 -5.08 -23.16
CA TYR A 365 -6.49 -5.59 -22.21
C TYR A 365 -7.18 -6.88 -22.68
N HIS A 366 -7.07 -7.22 -23.97
CA HIS A 366 -7.72 -8.38 -24.55
C HIS A 366 -6.71 -9.29 -25.24
N LEU A 367 -6.90 -10.59 -25.10
CA LEU A 367 -6.01 -11.62 -25.65
C LEU A 367 -5.89 -11.53 -27.17
N ASN A 368 -6.96 -11.14 -27.88
CA ASN A 368 -7.00 -10.96 -29.32
C ASN A 368 -6.16 -9.77 -29.83
N GLN A 369 -5.65 -8.93 -28.95
CA GLN A 369 -4.73 -7.85 -29.30
C GLN A 369 -3.27 -8.32 -29.37
N LEU A 370 -2.98 -9.52 -28.83
CA LEU A 370 -1.67 -10.13 -28.97
C LEU A 370 -1.46 -10.66 -30.41
N PRO A 371 -0.23 -10.60 -30.92
CA PRO A 371 0.08 -11.14 -32.22
C PRO A 371 -0.12 -12.64 -32.26
N ASN A 372 -0.45 -13.17 -33.45
CA ASN A 372 -0.64 -14.60 -33.63
C ASN A 372 0.65 -15.36 -33.34
N PRO A 373 0.69 -16.28 -32.36
CA PRO A 373 1.88 -17.03 -31.98
C PRO A 373 2.48 -17.89 -33.12
N GLN A 374 1.66 -18.29 -34.09
CA GLN A 374 2.12 -19.11 -35.23
C GLN A 374 2.91 -18.32 -36.27
N THR A 375 2.65 -17.01 -36.38
CA THR A 375 3.25 -16.14 -37.38
C THR A 375 4.28 -15.16 -36.80
N SER A 376 4.34 -15.02 -35.49
CA SER A 376 5.22 -14.09 -34.80
C SER A 376 6.30 -14.85 -34.02
N PRO A 377 7.60 -14.54 -34.20
CA PRO A 377 8.66 -15.22 -33.48
C PRO A 377 8.52 -14.96 -31.98
N CYS A 378 8.59 -16.04 -31.21
CA CYS A 378 8.62 -16.03 -29.75
C CYS A 378 10.06 -16.00 -29.23
N PHE A 379 10.34 -15.23 -28.22
CA PHE A 379 11.58 -15.27 -27.45
C PHE A 379 11.28 -15.13 -25.95
N LEU A 380 12.14 -15.69 -25.11
CA LEU A 380 12.08 -15.57 -23.67
C LEU A 380 13.20 -14.67 -23.17
N VAL A 381 12.92 -13.93 -22.11
CA VAL A 381 13.93 -13.17 -21.38
C VAL A 381 13.75 -13.44 -19.88
N GLY A 382 14.84 -13.75 -19.18
CA GLY A 382 14.78 -14.07 -17.76
C GLY A 382 15.90 -13.45 -16.95
N ASP A 383 15.52 -12.96 -15.77
CA ASP A 383 16.38 -12.63 -14.65
C ASP A 383 16.18 -13.71 -13.58
N LEU A 384 17.21 -14.53 -13.36
CA LEU A 384 17.17 -15.66 -12.44
C LEU A 384 17.91 -15.32 -11.16
N SER A 385 17.22 -15.39 -10.04
CA SER A 385 17.82 -15.22 -8.71
C SER A 385 18.31 -16.56 -8.17
N TYR A 386 19.58 -16.62 -7.79
CA TYR A 386 20.22 -17.77 -7.19
C TYR A 386 20.90 -17.38 -5.86
N ALA A 387 20.17 -17.46 -4.76
CA ALA A 387 20.70 -17.22 -3.41
C ALA A 387 20.10 -18.20 -2.40
N GLY A 388 20.82 -18.48 -1.31
CA GLY A 388 20.40 -19.41 -0.25
C GLY A 388 19.03 -19.09 0.38
N GLU A 389 18.41 -20.06 1.04
CA GLU A 389 16.98 -20.21 1.33
C GLU A 389 16.22 -18.99 1.91
N ASP A 390 16.85 -18.08 2.65
CA ASP A 390 16.15 -16.98 3.34
C ASP A 390 16.21 -15.60 2.65
N LYS A 391 16.97 -15.44 1.54
CA LYS A 391 17.22 -14.12 0.91
C LYS A 391 16.98 -14.09 -0.60
N ARG A 392 16.22 -15.02 -1.14
CA ARG A 392 15.99 -15.08 -2.58
C ARG A 392 15.09 -13.95 -3.04
N ASP A 393 15.57 -13.15 -4.00
CA ASP A 393 14.73 -12.34 -4.85
C ASP A 393 13.93 -13.26 -5.78
N LYS A 394 12.85 -12.77 -6.40
CA LYS A 394 12.07 -13.57 -7.34
C LYS A 394 12.85 -13.75 -8.65
N SER A 395 12.89 -14.95 -9.17
CA SER A 395 13.21 -15.19 -10.58
C SER A 395 12.03 -14.77 -11.44
N VAL A 396 12.29 -14.11 -12.57
CA VAL A 396 11.27 -13.60 -13.49
C VAL A 396 11.60 -14.02 -14.92
N LEU A 397 10.62 -14.60 -15.62
CA LEU A 397 10.68 -14.96 -17.03
C LEU A 397 9.56 -14.25 -17.78
N PHE A 398 9.89 -13.48 -18.82
CA PHE A 398 8.93 -12.92 -19.76
C PHE A 398 8.90 -13.71 -21.05
N VAL A 399 7.68 -14.03 -21.51
CA VAL A 399 7.42 -14.56 -22.85
C VAL A 399 7.02 -13.41 -23.75
N CYS A 400 7.81 -13.22 -24.80
CA CYS A 400 7.68 -12.09 -25.70
C CYS A 400 7.50 -12.54 -27.15
N TYR A 401 6.68 -11.81 -27.89
CA TYR A 401 6.52 -11.96 -29.33
C TYR A 401 7.04 -10.72 -30.05
N LEU A 402 7.69 -10.94 -31.18
CA LEU A 402 8.10 -9.87 -32.09
C LEU A 402 7.14 -9.82 -33.28
N HIS A 403 6.50 -8.68 -33.50
CA HIS A 403 5.61 -8.47 -34.64
C HIS A 403 5.78 -7.07 -35.22
N GLN A 404 6.09 -6.96 -36.52
CA GLN A 404 6.29 -5.68 -37.21
C GLN A 404 7.26 -4.71 -36.50
N GLY A 405 8.34 -5.24 -35.92
CA GLY A 405 9.33 -4.44 -35.19
C GLY A 405 8.88 -3.95 -33.81
N GLN A 406 7.76 -4.48 -33.31
CA GLN A 406 7.24 -4.20 -31.99
C GLN A 406 7.36 -5.45 -31.10
N ILE A 407 7.60 -5.24 -29.82
CA ILE A 407 7.69 -6.30 -28.80
C ILE A 407 6.38 -6.36 -28.03
N PHE A 408 5.85 -7.56 -27.88
CA PHE A 408 4.63 -7.85 -27.13
C PHE A 408 4.97 -8.79 -25.97
N VAL A 409 4.91 -8.29 -24.74
CA VAL A 409 5.06 -9.09 -23.51
C VAL A 409 3.73 -9.74 -23.20
N SER A 410 3.65 -11.04 -23.38
CA SER A 410 2.39 -11.80 -23.31
C SER A 410 2.19 -12.54 -21.99
N HIS A 411 3.26 -13.10 -21.40
CA HIS A 411 3.21 -13.85 -20.15
C HIS A 411 4.38 -13.47 -19.25
N CYS A 412 4.15 -13.57 -17.97
CA CYS A 412 5.15 -13.45 -16.92
C CYS A 412 5.09 -14.72 -16.05
N ILE A 413 6.21 -15.38 -15.87
CA ILE A 413 6.34 -16.55 -15.01
C ILE A 413 7.36 -16.20 -13.95
N SER A 414 6.97 -16.23 -12.69
CA SER A 414 7.84 -15.81 -11.60
C SER A 414 7.71 -16.70 -10.38
N GLY A 415 8.79 -16.80 -9.60
CA GLY A 415 8.80 -17.56 -8.37
C GLY A 415 10.12 -17.47 -7.62
N LYS A 416 10.11 -17.95 -6.39
CA LYS A 416 11.32 -18.20 -5.60
C LYS A 416 11.67 -19.67 -5.77
N TRP A 417 12.50 -19.96 -6.75
CA TRP A 417 12.79 -21.33 -7.18
C TRP A 417 14.15 -21.83 -6.67
N ASN A 418 14.22 -23.09 -6.32
CA ASN A 418 15.48 -23.80 -6.19
C ASN A 418 15.98 -24.24 -7.59
N THR A 419 17.16 -24.84 -7.67
CA THR A 419 17.79 -25.24 -8.94
C THR A 419 16.92 -26.19 -9.78
N GLU A 420 16.26 -27.15 -9.13
CA GLU A 420 15.40 -28.14 -9.80
C GLU A 420 14.12 -27.45 -10.32
N GLU A 421 13.51 -26.58 -9.50
CA GLU A 421 12.32 -25.82 -9.87
C GLU A 421 12.61 -24.85 -11.03
N VAL A 422 13.75 -24.13 -11.02
CA VAL A 422 14.20 -23.29 -12.15
C VAL A 422 14.33 -24.12 -13.41
N THR A 423 15.03 -25.24 -13.32
CA THR A 423 15.29 -26.13 -14.46
C THR A 423 13.99 -26.67 -15.05
N THR A 424 13.09 -27.15 -14.20
CA THR A 424 11.80 -27.69 -14.63
C THR A 424 10.90 -26.59 -15.21
N THR A 425 10.87 -25.43 -14.60
CA THR A 425 10.05 -24.28 -15.06
C THR A 425 10.54 -23.77 -16.42
N LEU A 426 11.86 -23.60 -16.60
CA LEU A 426 12.45 -23.22 -17.88
C LEU A 426 12.11 -24.24 -18.97
N PHE A 427 12.30 -25.54 -18.69
CA PHE A 427 12.02 -26.61 -19.65
C PHE A 427 10.54 -26.61 -20.07
N ASN A 428 9.61 -26.57 -19.11
CA ASN A 428 8.18 -26.54 -19.38
C ASN A 428 7.77 -25.29 -20.19
N THR A 429 8.35 -24.13 -19.86
CA THR A 429 8.11 -22.89 -20.61
C THR A 429 8.59 -22.98 -22.05
N ILE A 430 9.75 -23.59 -22.28
CA ILE A 430 10.28 -23.84 -23.63
C ILE A 430 9.37 -24.78 -24.43
N MET A 431 8.93 -25.85 -23.82
CA MET A 431 8.04 -26.82 -24.48
C MET A 431 6.68 -26.22 -24.82
N GLN A 432 6.17 -25.35 -23.96
CA GLN A 432 4.88 -24.67 -24.15
C GLN A 432 4.95 -23.61 -25.25
N PHE A 433 5.92 -22.70 -25.19
CA PHE A 433 5.98 -21.53 -26.06
C PHE A 433 6.90 -21.66 -27.28
N ARG A 434 7.78 -22.65 -27.28
CA ARG A 434 8.74 -22.97 -28.38
C ARG A 434 9.51 -21.73 -28.85
N PRO A 435 10.19 -20.99 -27.93
CA PRO A 435 10.90 -19.77 -28.28
C PRO A 435 12.05 -20.07 -29.26
N ARG A 436 12.35 -19.12 -30.15
CA ARG A 436 13.51 -19.18 -31.03
C ARG A 436 14.83 -19.02 -30.28
N VAL A 437 14.80 -18.18 -29.23
CA VAL A 437 15.94 -17.90 -28.37
C VAL A 437 15.46 -17.55 -26.96
N ILE A 438 16.29 -17.85 -25.98
CA ILE A 438 16.08 -17.59 -24.58
C ILE A 438 17.27 -16.82 -24.07
N TYR A 439 17.04 -15.61 -23.61
CA TYR A 439 18.05 -14.73 -23.04
C TYR A 439 17.96 -14.76 -21.52
N LEU A 440 19.03 -15.19 -20.86
CA LEU A 440 19.10 -15.24 -19.41
C LEU A 440 20.23 -14.35 -18.91
N GLU A 441 20.00 -13.56 -17.86
CA GLU A 441 21.07 -12.80 -17.22
C GLU A 441 22.05 -13.73 -16.53
N ALA A 442 23.34 -13.57 -16.84
CA ALA A 442 24.41 -14.36 -16.25
C ALA A 442 24.72 -13.84 -14.83
N PHE A 443 24.57 -14.68 -13.82
CA PHE A 443 24.90 -14.41 -12.43
C PHE A 443 26.11 -15.27 -11.99
N LEU A 444 26.63 -15.05 -10.77
CA LEU A 444 27.74 -15.87 -10.26
C LEU A 444 27.30 -17.33 -10.10
N GLY A 445 27.93 -18.24 -10.89
CA GLY A 445 27.62 -19.68 -10.89
C GLY A 445 26.57 -20.12 -11.92
N TRP A 446 26.19 -19.24 -12.85
CA TRP A 446 25.25 -19.57 -13.93
C TRP A 446 25.69 -20.81 -14.77
N GLU A 447 26.98 -21.06 -14.92
CA GLU A 447 27.53 -22.19 -15.64
C GLU A 447 27.10 -23.53 -15.05
N ILE A 448 26.94 -23.58 -13.73
CA ILE A 448 26.46 -24.77 -13.02
C ILE A 448 24.99 -25.01 -13.38
N LEU A 449 24.15 -23.96 -13.31
CA LEU A 449 22.74 -24.07 -13.68
C LEU A 449 22.59 -24.47 -15.15
N ASP A 450 23.38 -23.89 -16.07
CA ASP A 450 23.34 -24.23 -17.48
C ASP A 450 23.68 -25.73 -17.72
N THR A 451 24.67 -26.25 -16.99
CA THR A 451 25.03 -27.66 -17.04
C THR A 451 23.89 -28.56 -16.58
N PHE A 452 23.27 -28.26 -15.44
CA PHE A 452 22.10 -29.01 -14.96
C PHE A 452 20.93 -28.93 -15.92
N PHE A 453 20.66 -27.75 -16.47
CA PHE A 453 19.55 -27.53 -17.38
C PHE A 453 19.73 -28.31 -18.69
N ARG A 454 20.94 -28.31 -19.26
CA ARG A 454 21.26 -29.09 -20.48
C ARG A 454 21.18 -30.58 -20.22
N ALA A 455 21.70 -31.06 -19.10
CA ALA A 455 21.59 -32.47 -18.72
C ALA A 455 20.14 -32.92 -18.58
N TYR A 456 19.31 -32.11 -17.89
CA TYR A 456 17.88 -32.38 -17.75
C TYR A 456 17.16 -32.43 -19.12
N ALA A 457 17.46 -31.48 -20.00
CA ALA A 457 16.87 -31.45 -21.35
C ALA A 457 17.26 -32.66 -22.20
N MET A 458 18.52 -33.09 -22.11
CA MET A 458 19.00 -34.30 -22.81
C MET A 458 18.26 -35.54 -22.30
N ASP A 459 18.05 -35.67 -20.98
CA ASP A 459 17.27 -36.78 -20.40
C ASP A 459 15.82 -36.81 -20.93
N LYS A 460 15.26 -35.62 -21.22
CA LYS A 460 13.94 -35.47 -21.86
C LYS A 460 13.95 -35.55 -23.39
N GLY A 461 15.07 -35.92 -24.00
CA GLY A 461 15.20 -36.09 -25.46
C GLY A 461 15.42 -34.80 -26.25
N VAL A 462 15.72 -33.68 -25.59
CA VAL A 462 15.99 -32.39 -26.25
C VAL A 462 17.49 -32.18 -26.35
N GLN A 463 18.05 -32.34 -27.56
CA GLN A 463 19.50 -32.26 -27.79
C GLN A 463 20.04 -30.81 -27.85
N ARG A 464 19.21 -29.84 -28.24
CA ARG A 464 19.65 -28.45 -28.39
C ARG A 464 18.66 -27.50 -27.76
N LEU A 465 19.16 -26.66 -26.85
CA LEU A 465 18.41 -25.58 -26.21
C LEU A 465 18.88 -24.24 -26.79
N PRO A 466 17.96 -23.36 -27.19
CA PRO A 466 18.31 -22.04 -27.73
C PRO A 466 18.56 -21.02 -26.60
N VAL A 467 19.43 -21.34 -25.62
CA VAL A 467 19.73 -20.50 -24.46
C VAL A 467 21.01 -19.73 -24.70
N GLU A 468 20.92 -18.42 -24.46
CA GLU A 468 22.03 -17.47 -24.51
C GLU A 468 22.13 -16.74 -23.15
N TRP A 469 23.30 -16.84 -22.52
CA TRP A 469 23.59 -16.15 -21.26
C TRP A 469 24.21 -14.78 -21.53
N ILE A 470 23.59 -13.71 -20.96
CA ILE A 470 24.00 -12.35 -21.17
C ILE A 470 24.74 -11.85 -19.95
N LYS A 471 26.00 -11.47 -20.13
CA LYS A 471 26.80 -10.81 -19.10
C LYS A 471 26.43 -9.34 -19.05
N MET A 472 25.89 -8.89 -17.92
CA MET A 472 25.54 -7.50 -17.69
C MET A 472 26.64 -6.77 -16.92
N SER A 473 26.68 -5.45 -17.08
CA SER A 473 27.66 -4.61 -16.38
C SER A 473 27.28 -4.48 -14.89
N ASN A 474 28.22 -4.73 -13.99
CA ASN A 474 28.05 -4.58 -12.53
C ASN A 474 28.24 -3.12 -12.02
N VAL A 475 28.24 -2.13 -12.91
CA VAL A 475 28.34 -0.71 -12.50
C VAL A 475 27.06 -0.30 -11.77
N ALA A 476 27.19 0.37 -10.62
CA ALA A 476 26.09 0.69 -9.70
C ALA A 476 24.87 1.37 -10.34
N ASP A 477 25.06 2.12 -11.44
CA ASP A 477 23.96 2.78 -12.16
C ASP A 477 23.48 2.02 -13.42
N ALA A 478 24.11 0.89 -13.78
CA ALA A 478 23.75 0.14 -14.97
C ALA A 478 22.31 -0.38 -14.91
N LYS A 479 21.88 -0.89 -13.76
CA LYS A 479 20.51 -1.34 -13.50
C LYS A 479 19.49 -0.22 -13.69
N LYS A 480 19.71 0.94 -13.09
CA LYS A 480 18.81 2.10 -13.26
C LYS A 480 18.75 2.57 -14.71
N THR A 481 19.88 2.58 -15.41
CA THR A 481 19.96 2.94 -16.83
C THR A 481 19.19 1.95 -17.69
N ARG A 482 19.31 0.65 -17.41
CA ARG A 482 18.57 -0.41 -18.08
C ARG A 482 17.06 -0.25 -17.91
N ILE A 483 16.57 -0.05 -16.68
CA ILE A 483 15.15 0.17 -16.42
C ILE A 483 14.68 1.46 -17.12
N ARG A 484 15.46 2.55 -17.05
CA ARG A 484 15.13 3.81 -17.74
C ARG A 484 15.01 3.65 -19.26
N SER A 485 15.78 2.73 -19.86
CA SER A 485 15.74 2.46 -21.30
C SER A 485 14.40 1.93 -21.80
N ILE A 486 13.56 1.38 -20.92
CA ILE A 486 12.19 0.92 -21.23
C ILE A 486 11.31 2.08 -21.71
N GLN A 487 11.54 3.31 -21.23
CA GLN A 487 10.73 4.50 -21.56
C GLN A 487 10.70 4.78 -23.07
N GLY A 488 11.83 4.63 -23.74
CA GLY A 488 11.92 4.92 -25.18
C GLY A 488 11.01 4.04 -26.05
N PRO A 489 11.10 2.72 -25.97
CA PRO A 489 10.19 1.79 -26.65
C PRO A 489 8.71 1.95 -26.27
N LEU A 490 8.40 2.17 -24.97
CA LEU A 490 7.04 2.46 -24.55
C LEU A 490 6.50 3.74 -25.21
N SER A 491 7.22 4.85 -25.12
CA SER A 491 6.79 6.14 -25.68
C SER A 491 6.60 6.12 -27.20
N LYS A 492 7.34 5.24 -27.91
CA LYS A 492 7.29 5.09 -29.37
C LYS A 492 6.30 4.01 -29.85
N GLY A 493 5.53 3.40 -28.94
CA GLY A 493 4.62 2.30 -29.28
C GLY A 493 5.30 1.03 -29.78
N ARG A 494 6.55 0.78 -29.35
CA ARG A 494 7.34 -0.39 -29.75
C ARG A 494 7.37 -1.49 -28.69
N LEU A 495 6.85 -1.23 -27.50
CA LEU A 495 6.72 -2.19 -26.41
C LEU A 495 5.27 -2.19 -25.91
N TRP A 496 4.65 -3.35 -25.93
CA TRP A 496 3.28 -3.58 -25.48
C TRP A 496 3.26 -4.60 -24.36
N ILE A 497 2.43 -4.39 -23.35
CA ILE A 497 2.35 -5.24 -22.17
C ILE A 497 0.90 -5.75 -22.03
N TYR A 498 0.72 -7.06 -21.92
CA TYR A 498 -0.60 -7.65 -21.76
C TYR A 498 -1.06 -7.63 -20.29
N ALA A 499 -2.17 -6.95 -20.00
CA ALA A 499 -2.69 -6.80 -18.63
C ALA A 499 -3.21 -8.12 -18.02
N GLY A 500 -3.56 -9.10 -18.85
CA GLY A 500 -4.03 -10.40 -18.39
C GLY A 500 -2.91 -11.40 -18.05
N MET A 501 -1.63 -11.01 -18.13
CA MET A 501 -0.54 -11.85 -17.68
C MET A 501 -0.43 -11.87 -16.15
N ASP A 502 0.10 -12.96 -15.61
CA ASP A 502 0.44 -13.03 -14.20
C ASP A 502 1.41 -11.89 -13.81
N GLU A 503 1.30 -11.37 -12.59
CA GLU A 503 2.15 -10.30 -12.04
C GLU A 503 2.12 -8.94 -12.78
N TYR A 504 1.16 -8.72 -13.70
CA TYR A 504 1.04 -7.44 -14.40
C TYR A 504 0.94 -6.25 -13.44
N GLU A 505 0.10 -6.33 -12.40
CA GLU A 505 -0.06 -5.23 -11.42
C GLU A 505 1.21 -5.01 -10.59
N THR A 506 1.99 -6.07 -10.33
CA THR A 506 3.30 -5.96 -9.68
C THR A 506 4.29 -5.21 -10.56
N LEU A 507 4.41 -5.60 -11.83
CA LEU A 507 5.26 -4.91 -12.82
C LEU A 507 4.86 -3.45 -12.99
N LYS A 508 3.56 -3.16 -13.18
CA LYS A 508 3.02 -1.81 -13.32
C LYS A 508 3.35 -0.95 -12.10
N THR A 509 3.17 -1.52 -10.91
CA THR A 509 3.49 -0.83 -9.66
C THR A 509 4.99 -0.49 -9.57
N GLN A 510 5.87 -1.43 -9.93
CA GLN A 510 7.31 -1.19 -9.94
C GLN A 510 7.69 -0.10 -10.97
N LEU A 511 7.13 -0.15 -12.19
CA LEU A 511 7.37 0.89 -13.20
C LEU A 511 6.92 2.27 -12.73
N LEU A 512 5.72 2.39 -12.15
CA LEU A 512 5.22 3.65 -11.60
C LEU A 512 6.07 4.21 -10.45
N ARG A 513 6.76 3.35 -9.71
CA ARG A 513 7.65 3.73 -8.60
C ARG A 513 9.05 4.15 -9.05
N PHE A 514 9.47 3.77 -10.25
CA PHE A 514 10.82 4.10 -10.73
C PHE A 514 11.02 5.61 -10.88
N PRO A 515 12.14 6.20 -10.40
CA PRO A 515 13.39 5.55 -9.95
C PRO A 515 13.48 5.23 -8.45
N LYS A 516 12.43 5.46 -7.66
CA LYS A 516 12.39 5.21 -6.21
C LYS A 516 11.92 3.77 -5.91
N LEU A 517 12.55 2.79 -6.56
CA LEU A 517 12.28 1.38 -6.32
C LEU A 517 12.76 0.97 -4.93
N GLY A 518 11.97 0.14 -4.23
CA GLY A 518 12.37 -0.51 -2.99
C GLY A 518 13.35 -1.66 -3.23
N LYS A 519 13.40 -2.64 -2.33
CA LYS A 519 14.26 -3.85 -2.46
C LYS A 519 13.84 -4.78 -3.60
N HIS A 520 12.61 -4.69 -4.08
CA HIS A 520 12.03 -5.61 -5.07
C HIS A 520 11.78 -4.84 -6.37
N ASP A 521 12.73 -4.93 -7.28
CA ASP A 521 12.68 -4.33 -8.63
C ASP A 521 12.85 -5.38 -9.75
N ASP A 522 12.70 -6.66 -9.38
CA ASP A 522 12.97 -7.82 -10.22
C ASP A 522 12.23 -7.78 -11.57
N PHE A 523 10.96 -7.37 -11.57
CA PHE A 523 10.14 -7.32 -12.78
C PHE A 523 10.54 -6.17 -13.71
N CYS A 524 10.86 -4.99 -13.17
CA CYS A 524 11.36 -3.87 -13.96
C CYS A 524 12.70 -4.18 -14.57
N ASP A 525 13.57 -4.87 -13.83
CA ASP A 525 14.89 -5.23 -14.28
C ASP A 525 14.83 -6.25 -15.41
N ALA A 526 14.05 -7.31 -15.23
CA ALA A 526 13.78 -8.29 -16.28
C ALA A 526 13.13 -7.65 -17.53
N LEU A 527 12.21 -6.67 -17.37
CA LEU A 527 11.66 -5.95 -18.51
C LEU A 527 12.70 -5.05 -19.20
N GLY A 528 13.64 -4.49 -18.44
CA GLY A 528 14.79 -3.77 -18.98
C GLY A 528 15.67 -4.66 -19.86
N LEU A 529 15.84 -5.94 -19.52
CA LEU A 529 16.50 -6.94 -20.36
C LEU A 529 15.72 -7.17 -21.66
N VAL A 530 14.38 -7.31 -21.61
CA VAL A 530 13.55 -7.48 -22.81
C VAL A 530 13.80 -6.38 -23.85
N VAL A 531 14.00 -5.16 -23.41
CA VAL A 531 14.26 -4.01 -24.30
C VAL A 531 15.71 -3.98 -24.78
N SER A 532 16.65 -4.42 -23.95
CA SER A 532 18.09 -4.31 -24.24
C SER A 532 18.57 -5.37 -25.24
N VAL A 533 18.02 -6.57 -25.17
CA VAL A 533 18.47 -7.73 -25.97
C VAL A 533 18.16 -7.61 -27.46
N PRO A 534 16.94 -7.25 -27.90
CA PRO A 534 16.65 -7.12 -29.32
C PRO A 534 17.44 -6.02 -30.03
N SER A 535 18.01 -5.06 -29.29
CA SER A 535 18.82 -3.97 -29.85
C SER A 535 20.21 -4.42 -30.32
N GLY A 536 20.72 -5.50 -29.77
CA GLY A 536 22.01 -6.09 -30.16
C GLY A 536 21.91 -7.06 -31.34
N TYR A 537 20.73 -7.62 -31.58
CA TYR A 537 20.46 -8.48 -32.73
C TYR A 537 19.62 -7.69 -33.74
N GLN A 538 20.20 -7.45 -34.90
CA GLN A 538 19.44 -7.01 -36.07
C GLN A 538 18.45 -8.12 -36.42
N LEU A 539 17.25 -8.07 -35.83
CA LEU A 539 16.09 -8.85 -36.25
C LEU A 539 15.57 -8.36 -37.63
N THR A 540 16.46 -7.79 -38.41
CA THR A 540 16.26 -7.42 -39.80
C THR A 540 16.78 -8.57 -40.63
N GLN A 541 15.96 -9.59 -40.79
CA GLN A 541 15.71 -10.24 -42.05
C GLN A 541 14.64 -11.30 -41.78
N ALA A 542 13.46 -11.11 -42.36
CA ALA A 542 12.62 -12.25 -42.64
C ALA A 542 13.51 -13.28 -43.31
N GLU A 543 13.82 -14.40 -42.66
CA GLU A 543 14.34 -15.56 -43.38
C GLU A 543 13.36 -15.81 -44.51
N PRO A 544 13.87 -16.01 -45.73
CA PRO A 544 13.00 -16.38 -46.85
C PRO A 544 12.16 -17.57 -46.38
N LYS A 545 10.86 -17.54 -46.67
CA LYS A 545 9.97 -18.66 -46.44
C LYS A 545 10.73 -19.93 -46.79
N PRO A 546 10.75 -20.97 -45.92
CA PRO A 546 11.41 -22.20 -46.27
C PRO A 546 10.86 -22.64 -47.61
N THR A 547 11.68 -22.55 -48.63
CA THR A 547 11.37 -23.11 -49.95
C THR A 547 11.20 -24.58 -49.72
N LEU A 548 10.09 -25.14 -50.17
CA LEU A 548 9.90 -26.58 -50.20
C LEU A 548 11.16 -27.24 -50.78
N PRO A 549 11.65 -28.30 -50.15
CA PRO A 549 12.79 -29.05 -50.70
C PRO A 549 12.56 -29.33 -52.17
N LYS A 550 13.59 -29.18 -53.02
CA LYS A 550 13.49 -29.35 -54.47
C LYS A 550 12.76 -30.64 -54.92
N TRP A 551 12.78 -31.68 -54.09
CA TRP A 551 12.09 -32.95 -54.37
C TRP A 551 10.59 -32.93 -54.09
N LEU A 552 10.04 -31.82 -53.52
CA LEU A 552 8.62 -31.60 -53.25
C LEU A 552 8.03 -30.51 -54.15
N GLN A 553 8.87 -29.88 -54.99
CA GLN A 553 8.40 -29.00 -56.04
C GLN A 553 7.94 -29.91 -57.19
N LEU A 554 6.63 -30.06 -57.32
CA LEU A 554 6.04 -30.70 -58.50
C LEU A 554 6.43 -29.83 -59.69
N ASP A 555 7.08 -30.48 -60.68
CA ASP A 555 7.34 -29.86 -61.98
C ASP A 555 6.02 -29.42 -62.58
N GLU A 556 5.76 -28.13 -62.63
CA GLU A 556 4.71 -27.57 -63.47
C GLU A 556 5.19 -27.68 -64.90
N GLU A 557 4.62 -28.64 -65.66
CA GLU A 557 4.82 -28.68 -67.10
C GLU A 557 4.40 -27.33 -67.72
N PRO A 558 5.18 -26.80 -68.67
CA PRO A 558 4.83 -25.56 -69.35
C PRO A 558 3.59 -25.81 -70.21
N VAL A 559 2.49 -25.12 -69.91
CA VAL A 559 1.30 -25.04 -70.78
C VAL A 559 1.73 -24.27 -72.04
N GLU A 560 1.85 -24.98 -73.16
CA GLU A 560 2.00 -24.36 -74.49
C GLU A 560 0.84 -23.42 -74.77
N ALA A 561 1.14 -22.14 -74.99
CA ALA A 561 0.20 -21.18 -75.44
C ALA A 561 -0.07 -21.37 -76.94
N GLU A 562 -1.21 -21.90 -77.31
CA GLU A 562 -1.72 -21.84 -78.67
C GLU A 562 -1.84 -20.40 -79.15
N GLN A 563 -1.11 -20.11 -80.20
CA GLN A 563 -1.25 -18.87 -81.01
C GLN A 563 -2.54 -19.00 -81.83
N ASP A 564 -3.53 -18.21 -81.53
CA ASP A 564 -4.58 -17.91 -82.50
C ASP A 564 -4.48 -16.44 -82.92
N GLY A 565 -4.22 -16.34 -84.20
CA GLY A 565 -4.12 -15.07 -84.91
C GLY A 565 -5.46 -14.50 -85.25
N GLY A 566 -5.51 -13.20 -85.43
CA GLY A 566 -6.62 -12.61 -86.14
C GLY A 566 -6.92 -11.15 -85.81
N CYS A 567 -6.31 -10.31 -86.56
CA CYS A 567 -6.92 -9.18 -87.27
C CYS A 567 -7.79 -8.11 -86.54
N GLY A 568 -7.33 -6.94 -86.50
CA GLY A 568 -8.06 -5.92 -87.27
C GLY A 568 -8.68 -4.75 -86.48
N SER A 569 -8.13 -3.53 -86.77
CA SER A 569 -8.82 -2.23 -86.81
C SER A 569 -9.33 -1.64 -85.48
N GLY A 570 -8.78 -0.54 -84.92
CA GLY A 570 -8.89 0.77 -85.57
C GLY A 570 -9.94 1.61 -84.86
N ILE A 571 -9.57 2.86 -84.49
CA ILE A 571 -10.32 4.09 -84.20
C ILE A 571 -10.23 4.53 -82.75
N ILE A 572 -9.38 5.49 -82.41
CA ILE A 572 -9.36 6.96 -82.23
C ILE A 572 -10.59 7.52 -81.47
N CYS A 573 -10.25 8.36 -80.49
CA CYS A 573 -10.90 9.54 -79.92
C CYS A 573 -11.82 9.40 -78.71
N GLY A 574 -11.49 10.24 -77.74
CA GLY A 574 -12.33 10.81 -76.76
C GLY A 574 -11.61 11.07 -75.44
#